data_4ad7f370cb53cbd9baa7849264d68229
#
_entry.id   4ad7f370cb53cbd9baa7849264d68229
#
_cell.length_a   1.000
_cell.length_b   1.000
_cell.length_c   1.000
_cell.angle_alpha   90.00
_cell.angle_beta   90.00
_cell.angle_gamma   90.00
#
_symmetry.space_group_name_H-M   'P 1'
#
loop_
_entity.id
_entity.type
_entity.pdbx_description
1 polymer ?
#
loop_
_entity_poly.entity_id
_entity_poly.type
_entity_poly.pdbx_seq_one_letter_code
_entity_poly.pdbx_strand_id
1 'polypeptide(L)'
;MNVSRPFIQRPVATGLFMLAIVLAGLLGWRFLPLAALPQVDYPTIQVRALYPGASPDVMSRTVTAPLERQLGQMPGLARMASTSAAGVSQITLQFALSQSMDSAEQQVQAAINAASALLPADLPAPPVYAKVNPADAPILSLAITSGSLPLPQVQDMVNTRLALKISQISGVGLVTLAGGQRPAVRVRGNAQALAGMGLGLDAISSAISAGNASGAKGSFDGPARSYTINANDQLVSADDYRELIVAYKNGAPVRLKDVAEVTDGAENDRLGAWAAIQ
;
A
#
# COMPACT_ATOMS: atom_id res chain seq x y z
N MET A 1 -31.37 -8.92 62.78
CA MET A 1 -32.26 -9.77 61.92
C MET A 1 -31.43 -10.94 61.42
N ASN A 2 -31.89 -12.18 61.62
CA ASN A 2 -31.12 -13.37 61.22
C ASN A 2 -31.49 -13.73 59.78
N VAL A 3 -30.63 -13.37 58.84
CA VAL A 3 -30.85 -13.51 57.37
C VAL A 3 -31.02 -14.99 56.97
N SER A 4 -30.44 -15.92 57.74
CA SER A 4 -30.50 -17.36 57.45
C SER A 4 -31.82 -18.01 57.82
N ARG A 5 -32.63 -17.41 58.73
CA ARG A 5 -33.84 -17.98 59.26
C ARG A 5 -34.90 -18.37 58.21
N PRO A 6 -35.20 -17.56 57.19
CA PRO A 6 -36.18 -17.95 56.16
C PRO A 6 -35.74 -19.16 55.32
N PHE A 7 -34.43 -19.30 55.09
CA PHE A 7 -33.87 -20.44 54.35
C PHE A 7 -33.95 -21.76 55.13
N ILE A 8 -33.75 -21.71 56.44
CA ILE A 8 -33.83 -22.87 57.28
C ILE A 8 -35.29 -23.33 57.46
N GLN A 9 -36.23 -22.40 57.54
CA GLN A 9 -37.66 -22.68 57.76
C GLN A 9 -38.38 -23.19 56.52
N ARG A 10 -37.79 -23.02 55.28
CA ARG A 10 -38.38 -23.43 54.00
C ARG A 10 -37.41 -24.24 53.17
N PRO A 11 -37.08 -25.47 53.53
CA PRO A 11 -36.01 -26.22 52.87
C PRO A 11 -36.30 -26.51 51.38
N VAL A 12 -37.55 -26.77 51.00
CA VAL A 12 -37.93 -27.00 49.61
C VAL A 12 -37.73 -25.74 48.75
N ALA A 13 -38.14 -24.58 49.26
CA ALA A 13 -37.96 -23.31 48.55
C ALA A 13 -36.47 -22.98 48.40
N THR A 14 -35.66 -23.27 49.40
CA THR A 14 -34.21 -23.08 49.35
C THR A 14 -33.58 -24.01 48.34
N GLY A 15 -33.98 -25.27 48.26
CA GLY A 15 -33.48 -26.22 47.25
C GLY A 15 -33.82 -25.80 45.82
N LEU A 16 -35.05 -25.36 45.57
CA LEU A 16 -35.47 -24.85 44.29
C LEU A 16 -34.72 -23.59 43.88
N PHE A 17 -34.46 -22.68 44.83
CA PHE A 17 -33.69 -21.47 44.59
C PHE A 17 -32.22 -21.79 44.24
N MET A 18 -31.60 -22.72 44.93
CA MET A 18 -30.26 -23.18 44.61
C MET A 18 -30.19 -23.85 43.23
N LEU A 19 -31.18 -24.66 42.87
CA LEU A 19 -31.27 -25.25 41.55
C LEU A 19 -31.44 -24.20 40.44
N ALA A 20 -32.24 -23.18 40.69
CA ALA A 20 -32.41 -22.05 39.75
C ALA A 20 -31.11 -21.29 39.53
N ILE A 21 -30.31 -21.04 40.58
CA ILE A 21 -28.99 -20.40 40.46
C ILE A 21 -28.04 -21.26 39.65
N VAL A 22 -28.01 -22.58 39.89
CA VAL A 22 -27.14 -23.50 39.11
C VAL A 22 -27.54 -23.51 37.63
N LEU A 23 -28.83 -23.58 37.33
CA LEU A 23 -29.33 -23.53 35.97
C LEU A 23 -29.03 -22.19 35.29
N ALA A 24 -29.22 -21.08 36.00
CA ALA A 24 -28.85 -19.75 35.50
C ALA A 24 -27.33 -19.64 35.25
N GLY A 25 -26.52 -20.20 36.11
CA GLY A 25 -25.06 -20.25 35.93
C GLY A 25 -24.63 -21.09 34.72
N LEU A 26 -25.25 -22.24 34.49
CA LEU A 26 -25.01 -23.09 33.33
C LEU A 26 -25.43 -22.41 32.04
N LEU A 27 -26.59 -21.75 32.04
CA LEU A 27 -27.03 -20.94 30.90
C LEU A 27 -26.09 -19.74 30.64
N GLY A 28 -25.74 -19.02 31.68
CA GLY A 28 -24.80 -17.90 31.59
C GLY A 28 -23.45 -18.32 31.03
N TRP A 29 -22.91 -19.46 31.47
CA TRP A 29 -21.64 -19.99 30.98
C TRP A 29 -21.66 -20.27 29.46
N ARG A 30 -22.79 -20.75 28.92
CA ARG A 30 -22.92 -21.04 27.49
C ARG A 30 -22.95 -19.77 26.63
N PHE A 31 -23.34 -18.64 27.20
CA PHE A 31 -23.42 -17.34 26.50
C PHE A 31 -22.22 -16.43 26.81
N LEU A 32 -21.23 -16.86 27.59
CA LEU A 32 -20.01 -16.09 27.82
C LEU A 32 -19.21 -16.00 26.51
N PRO A 33 -18.95 -14.79 26.00
CA PRO A 33 -18.08 -14.61 24.85
C PRO A 33 -16.66 -14.99 25.25
N LEU A 34 -16.03 -15.86 24.45
CA LEU A 34 -14.62 -16.20 24.58
C LEU A 34 -13.82 -15.23 23.74
N ALA A 35 -13.07 -14.33 24.37
CA ALA A 35 -12.03 -13.56 23.71
C ALA A 35 -10.70 -14.29 23.88
N ALA A 36 -10.06 -14.65 22.78
CA ALA A 36 -8.77 -15.35 22.80
C ALA A 36 -7.64 -14.51 23.41
N LEU A 37 -7.75 -13.18 23.31
CA LEU A 37 -6.80 -12.19 23.85
C LEU A 37 -7.58 -10.95 24.32
N PRO A 38 -7.12 -10.25 25.38
CA PRO A 38 -7.68 -8.94 25.72
C PRO A 38 -7.46 -8.02 24.52
N GLN A 39 -8.53 -7.36 24.06
CA GLN A 39 -8.45 -6.34 23.01
C GLN A 39 -7.80 -5.11 23.62
N VAL A 40 -6.50 -5.01 23.46
CA VAL A 40 -5.75 -3.80 23.78
C VAL A 40 -5.42 -3.12 22.45
N ASP A 41 -6.24 -2.17 22.08
CA ASP A 41 -6.04 -1.36 20.87
C ASP A 41 -4.91 -0.35 21.12
N TYR A 42 -3.70 -0.73 20.76
CA TYR A 42 -2.61 0.24 20.69
C TYR A 42 -2.80 1.10 19.44
N PRO A 43 -2.91 2.42 19.58
CA PRO A 43 -2.94 3.30 18.42
C PRO A 43 -1.68 3.06 17.59
N THR A 44 -1.85 2.43 16.44
CA THR A 44 -0.72 2.06 15.57
C THR A 44 -0.95 2.57 14.16
N ILE A 45 0.05 3.24 13.61
CA ILE A 45 0.06 3.73 12.24
C ILE A 45 1.23 3.10 11.50
N GLN A 46 0.96 2.60 10.31
CA GLN A 46 1.99 2.07 9.41
C GLN A 46 2.21 3.06 8.27
N VAL A 47 3.46 3.47 8.11
CA VAL A 47 3.90 4.30 6.98
C VAL A 47 4.61 3.42 5.98
N ARG A 48 4.26 3.55 4.70
CA ARG A 48 4.84 2.78 3.61
C ARG A 48 5.33 3.70 2.50
N ALA A 49 6.54 3.47 2.03
CA ALA A 49 7.11 4.13 0.87
C ALA A 49 7.59 3.08 -0.14
N LEU A 50 7.39 3.38 -1.42
CA LEU A 50 7.80 2.52 -2.53
C LEU A 50 8.86 3.24 -3.36
N TYR A 51 9.97 2.56 -3.64
CA TYR A 51 11.04 3.04 -4.51
C TYR A 51 11.52 1.87 -5.38
N PRO A 52 10.81 1.55 -6.46
CA PRO A 52 11.10 0.40 -7.31
C PRO A 52 12.53 0.43 -7.84
N GLY A 53 13.20 -0.73 -7.78
CA GLY A 53 14.59 -0.86 -8.23
C GLY A 53 15.64 -0.54 -7.16
N ALA A 54 15.27 0.08 -6.04
CA ALA A 54 16.20 0.34 -4.95
C ALA A 54 16.54 -0.96 -4.18
N SER A 55 17.82 -1.15 -3.86
CA SER A 55 18.26 -2.22 -2.96
C SER A 55 17.83 -1.93 -1.51
N PRO A 56 17.77 -2.94 -0.62
CA PRO A 56 17.45 -2.71 0.79
C PRO A 56 18.35 -1.67 1.47
N ASP A 57 19.64 -1.64 1.13
CA ASP A 57 20.61 -0.66 1.63
C ASP A 57 20.28 0.77 1.17
N VAL A 58 19.94 0.93 -0.11
CA VAL A 58 19.51 2.22 -0.67
C VAL A 58 18.22 2.64 0.00
N MET A 59 17.22 1.76 0.10
CA MET A 59 15.96 2.04 0.80
C MET A 59 16.19 2.51 2.22
N SER A 60 17.04 1.80 2.97
CA SER A 60 17.34 2.14 4.36
C SER A 60 17.93 3.54 4.50
N ARG A 61 18.90 3.89 3.66
CA ARG A 61 19.64 5.16 3.78
C ARG A 61 18.90 6.36 3.21
N THR A 62 18.22 6.18 2.07
CA THR A 62 17.65 7.31 1.32
C THR A 62 16.17 7.55 1.59
N VAL A 63 15.44 6.53 2.07
CA VAL A 63 14.01 6.62 2.33
C VAL A 63 13.69 6.40 3.80
N THR A 64 14.10 5.24 4.35
CA THR A 64 13.71 4.86 5.71
C THR A 64 14.32 5.78 6.76
N ALA A 65 15.63 6.01 6.73
CA ALA A 65 16.31 6.83 7.73
C ALA A 65 15.88 8.32 7.74
N PRO A 66 15.64 9.00 6.61
CA PRO A 66 15.01 10.32 6.61
C PRO A 66 13.61 10.34 7.24
N LEU A 67 12.77 9.34 6.91
CA LEU A 67 11.42 9.20 7.50
C LEU A 67 11.52 8.96 9.02
N GLU A 68 12.36 8.02 9.46
CA GLU A 68 12.55 7.72 10.88
C GLU A 68 12.95 8.94 11.69
N ARG A 69 13.84 9.77 11.15
CA ARG A 69 14.29 11.00 11.83
C ARG A 69 13.15 11.99 12.07
N GLN A 70 12.24 12.14 11.13
CA GLN A 70 11.10 13.03 11.28
C GLN A 70 9.99 12.40 12.13
N LEU A 71 9.67 11.15 11.89
CA LEU A 71 8.66 10.41 12.64
C LEU A 71 9.05 10.18 14.10
N GLY A 72 10.35 10.00 14.38
CA GLY A 72 10.87 9.81 15.74
C GLY A 72 10.76 11.04 16.65
N GLN A 73 10.50 12.23 16.10
CA GLN A 73 10.31 13.46 16.87
C GLN A 73 8.88 13.68 17.34
N MET A 74 7.96 12.81 16.98
CA MET A 74 6.53 12.98 17.31
C MET A 74 6.28 12.75 18.81
N PRO A 75 5.52 13.63 19.47
CA PRO A 75 5.10 13.42 20.85
C PRO A 75 4.16 12.23 20.97
N GLY A 76 4.27 11.47 22.06
CA GLY A 76 3.42 10.32 22.31
C GLY A 76 3.80 9.05 21.54
N LEU A 77 4.87 9.06 20.75
CA LEU A 77 5.41 7.86 20.12
C LEU A 77 6.03 6.94 21.18
N ALA A 78 5.46 5.75 21.38
CA ALA A 78 5.95 4.77 22.35
C ALA A 78 6.98 3.81 21.72
N ARG A 79 6.77 3.43 20.45
CA ARG A 79 7.68 2.52 19.75
C ARG A 79 7.65 2.78 18.24
N MET A 80 8.81 2.67 17.62
CA MET A 80 8.97 2.69 16.17
C MET A 80 9.76 1.45 15.74
N ALA A 81 9.29 0.78 14.70
CA ALA A 81 10.00 -0.33 14.07
C ALA A 81 9.92 -0.18 12.56
N SER A 82 11.03 -0.38 11.87
CA SER A 82 11.11 -0.24 10.42
C SER A 82 11.68 -1.48 9.76
N THR A 83 11.24 -1.71 8.54
CA THR A 83 11.73 -2.78 7.66
C THR A 83 12.00 -2.19 6.29
N SER A 84 13.23 -2.35 5.80
CA SER A 84 13.65 -1.97 4.46
C SER A 84 13.86 -3.23 3.62
N ALA A 85 13.05 -3.40 2.60
CA ALA A 85 13.16 -4.48 1.62
C ALA A 85 13.50 -3.91 0.24
N ALA A 86 13.69 -4.76 -0.77
CA ALA A 86 13.93 -4.31 -2.14
C ALA A 86 12.75 -3.48 -2.64
N GLY A 87 12.96 -2.19 -2.82
CA GLY A 87 11.96 -1.23 -3.31
C GLY A 87 10.84 -0.86 -2.34
N VAL A 88 10.89 -1.31 -1.07
CA VAL A 88 9.82 -1.05 -0.08
C VAL A 88 10.41 -0.65 1.26
N SER A 89 9.93 0.44 1.83
CA SER A 89 10.13 0.81 3.23
C SER A 89 8.80 0.73 3.97
N GLN A 90 8.78 0.09 5.12
CA GLN A 90 7.63 -0.01 6.00
C GLN A 90 8.03 0.38 7.41
N ILE A 91 7.37 1.39 7.97
CA ILE A 91 7.63 1.89 9.32
C ILE A 91 6.36 1.76 10.13
N THR A 92 6.41 1.05 11.23
CA THR A 92 5.29 0.86 12.16
C THR A 92 5.50 1.72 13.39
N LEU A 93 4.52 2.58 13.68
CA LEU A 93 4.52 3.56 14.74
C LEU A 93 3.45 3.17 15.76
N GLN A 94 3.84 2.86 16.98
CA GLN A 94 2.94 2.62 18.09
C GLN A 94 2.94 3.82 19.02
N PHE A 95 1.76 4.34 19.31
CA PHE A 95 1.58 5.49 20.19
C PHE A 95 1.13 5.05 21.59
N ALA A 96 1.32 5.92 22.55
CA ALA A 96 0.82 5.71 23.90
C ALA A 96 -0.72 5.65 23.90
N LEU A 97 -1.30 4.83 24.78
CA LEU A 97 -2.78 4.66 24.89
C LEU A 97 -3.51 5.96 25.22
N SER A 98 -2.82 6.96 25.78
CA SER A 98 -3.38 8.30 26.06
C SER A 98 -3.48 9.17 24.80
N GLN A 99 -2.84 8.79 23.69
CA GLN A 99 -2.86 9.54 22.44
C GLN A 99 -4.10 9.19 21.63
N SER A 100 -4.84 10.20 21.15
CA SER A 100 -5.94 9.94 20.22
C SER A 100 -5.39 9.59 18.84
N MET A 101 -6.05 8.66 18.15
CA MET A 101 -5.65 8.23 16.81
C MET A 101 -5.67 9.39 15.81
N ASP A 102 -6.65 10.26 15.88
CA ASP A 102 -6.78 11.42 14.98
C ASP A 102 -5.62 12.42 15.14
N SER A 103 -5.18 12.65 16.40
CA SER A 103 -4.01 13.46 16.66
C SER A 103 -2.73 12.81 16.15
N ALA A 104 -2.58 11.49 16.33
CA ALA A 104 -1.45 10.74 15.82
C ALA A 104 -1.37 10.79 14.28
N GLU A 105 -2.50 10.68 13.58
CA GLU A 105 -2.55 10.81 12.12
C GLU A 105 -2.09 12.17 11.62
N GLN A 106 -2.58 13.25 12.24
CA GLN A 106 -2.18 14.60 11.86
C GLN A 106 -0.67 14.81 12.05
N GLN A 107 -0.11 14.28 13.13
CA GLN A 107 1.33 14.34 13.40
C GLN A 107 2.13 13.52 12.39
N VAL A 108 1.69 12.30 12.06
CA VAL A 108 2.33 11.46 11.04
C VAL A 108 2.30 12.13 9.68
N GLN A 109 1.18 12.71 9.29
CA GLN A 109 1.08 13.45 8.02
C GLN A 109 2.02 14.66 8.00
N ALA A 110 2.08 15.42 9.09
CA ALA A 110 2.99 16.56 9.20
C ALA A 110 4.46 16.11 9.12
N ALA A 111 4.82 15.00 9.78
CA ALA A 111 6.17 14.45 9.74
C ALA A 111 6.56 13.93 8.36
N ILE A 112 5.62 13.26 7.64
CA ILE A 112 5.83 12.84 6.25
C ILE A 112 6.06 14.05 5.34
N ASN A 113 5.27 15.10 5.50
CA ASN A 113 5.43 16.33 4.73
C ASN A 113 6.79 17.02 5.02
N ALA A 114 7.22 17.04 6.28
CA ALA A 114 8.54 17.56 6.66
C ALA A 114 9.70 16.71 6.10
N ALA A 115 9.50 15.39 5.99
CA ALA A 115 10.48 14.49 5.40
C ALA A 115 10.58 14.61 3.88
N SER A 116 9.55 15.10 3.20
CA SER A 116 9.44 15.07 1.72
C SER A 116 10.63 15.70 1.00
N ALA A 117 11.18 16.81 1.53
CA ALA A 117 12.36 17.48 0.99
C ALA A 117 13.66 16.69 1.15
N LEU A 118 13.67 15.68 2.04
CA LEU A 118 14.83 14.83 2.35
C LEU A 118 14.79 13.50 1.59
N LEU A 119 13.67 13.21 0.92
CA LEU A 119 13.47 11.99 0.15
C LEU A 119 13.98 12.17 -1.29
N PRO A 120 14.31 11.07 -2.00
CA PRO A 120 14.68 11.13 -3.40
C PRO A 120 13.59 11.81 -4.24
N ALA A 121 13.99 12.71 -5.13
CA ALA A 121 13.05 13.45 -5.99
C ALA A 121 12.37 12.57 -7.05
N ASP A 122 12.94 11.40 -7.33
CA ASP A 122 12.44 10.40 -8.28
C ASP A 122 11.59 9.32 -7.63
N LEU A 123 11.14 9.51 -6.39
CA LEU A 123 10.12 8.62 -5.81
C LEU A 123 8.84 8.68 -6.66
N PRO A 124 8.30 7.52 -7.06
CA PRO A 124 7.10 7.47 -7.92
C PRO A 124 5.83 8.00 -7.23
N ALA A 125 5.80 7.96 -5.90
CA ALA A 125 4.71 8.50 -5.10
C ALA A 125 5.21 8.88 -3.70
N PRO A 126 4.61 9.88 -3.05
CA PRO A 126 4.91 10.19 -1.66
C PRO A 126 4.59 9.01 -0.73
N PRO A 127 5.25 8.91 0.44
CA PRO A 127 4.92 7.90 1.44
C PRO A 127 3.46 7.98 1.86
N VAL A 128 2.81 6.83 1.99
CA VAL A 128 1.43 6.71 2.44
C VAL A 128 1.38 6.11 3.82
N TYR A 129 0.35 6.45 4.60
CA TYR A 129 0.14 5.84 5.91
C TYR A 129 -1.26 5.22 6.01
N ALA A 130 -1.38 4.24 6.89
CA ALA A 130 -2.65 3.61 7.23
C ALA A 130 -2.72 3.34 8.73
N LYS A 131 -3.92 3.49 9.31
CA LYS A 131 -4.22 2.95 10.63
C LYS A 131 -4.16 1.43 10.56
N VAL A 132 -3.45 0.83 11.47
CA VAL A 132 -3.38 -0.62 11.56
C VAL A 132 -3.52 -1.02 13.02
N ASN A 133 -4.28 -2.05 13.28
CA ASN A 133 -4.23 -2.71 14.58
C ASN A 133 -3.41 -3.99 14.42
N PRO A 134 -2.19 -4.07 14.96
CA PRO A 134 -1.36 -5.26 14.83
C PRO A 134 -1.96 -6.50 15.49
N ALA A 135 -2.98 -6.34 16.35
CA ALA A 135 -3.72 -7.44 16.95
C ALA A 135 -4.82 -7.99 16.02
N ASP A 136 -5.21 -7.26 14.99
CA ASP A 136 -6.24 -7.69 14.06
C ASP A 136 -5.67 -8.63 13.00
N ALA A 137 -5.95 -9.91 13.14
CA ALA A 137 -5.77 -10.84 12.04
C ALA A 137 -6.78 -10.53 10.91
N PRO A 138 -6.43 -10.74 9.62
CA PRO A 138 -7.40 -10.61 8.54
C PRO A 138 -8.61 -11.50 8.79
N ILE A 139 -9.81 -10.92 8.80
CA ILE A 139 -11.06 -11.67 9.01
C ILE A 139 -11.43 -12.50 7.79
N LEU A 140 -10.95 -12.09 6.62
CA LEU A 140 -11.20 -12.76 5.36
C LEU A 140 -10.00 -12.62 4.44
N SER A 141 -9.55 -13.74 3.87
CA SER A 141 -8.54 -13.78 2.82
C SER A 141 -9.15 -14.38 1.57
N LEU A 142 -9.10 -13.64 0.47
CA LEU A 142 -9.62 -14.06 -0.82
C LEU A 142 -8.47 -14.39 -1.76
N ALA A 143 -8.41 -15.63 -2.26
CA ALA A 143 -7.51 -16.01 -3.33
C ALA A 143 -8.21 -15.78 -4.69
N ILE A 144 -7.61 -14.93 -5.54
CA ILE A 144 -8.16 -14.59 -6.85
C ILE A 144 -7.22 -15.13 -7.91
N THR A 145 -7.75 -16.01 -8.75
CA THR A 145 -7.00 -16.65 -9.84
C THR A 145 -7.76 -16.49 -11.15
N SER A 146 -7.06 -16.53 -12.28
CA SER A 146 -7.64 -16.55 -13.61
C SER A 146 -6.90 -17.56 -14.49
N GLY A 147 -7.64 -18.35 -15.25
CA GLY A 147 -7.08 -19.23 -16.27
C GLY A 147 -6.91 -18.57 -17.64
N SER A 148 -7.49 -17.38 -17.85
CA SER A 148 -7.53 -16.70 -19.15
C SER A 148 -6.81 -15.34 -19.17
N LEU A 149 -6.73 -14.66 -18.02
CA LEU A 149 -6.10 -13.34 -17.92
C LEU A 149 -4.71 -13.44 -17.27
N PRO A 150 -3.72 -12.72 -17.79
CA PRO A 150 -2.40 -12.64 -17.14
C PRO A 150 -2.50 -11.92 -15.80
N LEU A 151 -1.63 -12.28 -14.86
CA LEU A 151 -1.64 -11.80 -13.49
C LEU A 151 -1.65 -10.26 -13.35
N PRO A 152 -0.92 -9.47 -14.17
CA PRO A 152 -1.00 -8.01 -14.11
C PRO A 152 -2.39 -7.45 -14.39
N GLN A 153 -3.14 -8.03 -15.34
CA GLN A 153 -4.50 -7.59 -15.66
C GLN A 153 -5.48 -7.98 -14.54
N VAL A 154 -5.30 -9.17 -13.94
CA VAL A 154 -6.09 -9.58 -12.77
C VAL A 154 -5.85 -8.62 -11.61
N GLN A 155 -4.60 -8.29 -11.34
CA GLN A 155 -4.24 -7.33 -10.27
C GLN A 155 -4.87 -5.96 -10.49
N ASP A 156 -4.81 -5.44 -11.71
CA ASP A 156 -5.41 -4.14 -12.03
C ASP A 156 -6.93 -4.15 -11.81
N MET A 157 -7.61 -5.20 -12.28
CA MET A 157 -9.06 -5.35 -12.09
C MET A 157 -9.44 -5.48 -10.61
N VAL A 158 -8.66 -6.23 -9.84
CA VAL A 158 -8.89 -6.39 -8.40
C VAL A 158 -8.67 -5.07 -7.67
N ASN A 159 -7.60 -4.34 -7.99
CA ASN A 159 -7.28 -3.07 -7.36
C ASN A 159 -8.31 -1.98 -7.68
N THR A 160 -8.70 -1.86 -8.96
CA THR A 160 -9.57 -0.77 -9.43
C THR A 160 -11.05 -1.01 -9.16
N ARG A 161 -11.49 -2.26 -9.09
CA ARG A 161 -12.92 -2.61 -8.95
C ARG A 161 -13.25 -3.30 -7.64
N LEU A 162 -12.56 -4.39 -7.32
CA LEU A 162 -12.93 -5.23 -6.18
C LEU A 162 -12.51 -4.60 -4.86
N ALA A 163 -11.25 -4.20 -4.74
CA ALA A 163 -10.71 -3.60 -3.51
C ALA A 163 -11.47 -2.33 -3.12
N LEU A 164 -11.79 -1.47 -4.10
CA LEU A 164 -12.57 -0.25 -3.87
C LEU A 164 -13.99 -0.57 -3.37
N LYS A 165 -14.66 -1.56 -3.95
CA LYS A 165 -16.01 -1.95 -3.51
C LYS A 165 -16.00 -2.53 -2.10
N ILE A 166 -15.01 -3.36 -1.77
CA ILE A 166 -14.89 -3.96 -0.44
C ILE A 166 -14.57 -2.86 0.60
N SER A 167 -13.67 -1.94 0.30
CA SER A 167 -13.29 -0.86 1.23
C SER A 167 -14.44 0.12 1.55
N GLN A 168 -15.47 0.18 0.69
CA GLN A 168 -16.65 1.00 0.92
C GLN A 168 -17.72 0.33 1.81
N ILE A 169 -17.56 -0.94 2.15
CA ILE A 169 -18.50 -1.66 3.02
C ILE A 169 -18.31 -1.15 4.46
N SER A 170 -19.42 -0.79 5.09
CA SER A 170 -19.38 -0.36 6.50
C SER A 170 -18.79 -1.45 7.40
N GLY A 171 -17.82 -1.09 8.23
CA GLY A 171 -17.11 -2.02 9.11
C GLY A 171 -15.81 -2.59 8.53
N VAL A 172 -15.49 -2.36 7.26
CA VAL A 172 -14.20 -2.73 6.67
C VAL A 172 -13.17 -1.64 6.96
N GLY A 173 -12.17 -1.97 7.77
CA GLY A 173 -11.11 -1.03 8.15
C GLY A 173 -9.98 -0.94 7.14
N LEU A 174 -9.57 -2.07 6.55
CA LEU A 174 -8.45 -2.13 5.62
C LEU A 174 -8.61 -3.28 4.62
N VAL A 175 -8.32 -2.99 3.37
CA VAL A 175 -8.20 -3.99 2.29
C VAL A 175 -6.77 -3.99 1.78
N THR A 176 -6.07 -5.11 1.90
CA THR A 176 -4.69 -5.25 1.42
C THR A 176 -4.63 -6.23 0.26
N LEU A 177 -3.82 -5.92 -0.73
CA LEU A 177 -3.53 -6.80 -1.85
C LEU A 177 -2.09 -7.31 -1.72
N ALA A 178 -1.91 -8.61 -1.91
CA ALA A 178 -0.60 -9.25 -1.86
C ALA A 178 -0.42 -10.21 -3.04
N GLY A 179 0.82 -10.37 -3.48
CA GLY A 179 1.18 -11.37 -4.50
C GLY A 179 0.81 -11.03 -5.93
N GLY A 180 0.10 -9.92 -6.14
CA GLY A 180 -0.22 -9.44 -7.49
C GLY A 180 0.93 -8.66 -8.11
N GLN A 181 0.86 -8.52 -9.43
CA GLN A 181 1.83 -7.80 -10.24
C GLN A 181 1.14 -6.63 -10.95
N ARG A 182 1.59 -5.40 -10.71
CA ARG A 182 1.05 -4.22 -11.42
C ARG A 182 1.54 -4.23 -12.87
N PRO A 183 0.66 -3.93 -13.85
CA PRO A 183 1.09 -3.83 -15.24
C PRO A 183 2.09 -2.69 -15.43
N ALA A 184 3.12 -2.93 -16.23
CA ALA A 184 4.13 -1.94 -16.59
C ALA A 184 4.78 -2.29 -17.93
N VAL A 185 5.29 -1.28 -18.63
CA VAL A 185 6.18 -1.49 -19.77
C VAL A 185 7.62 -1.62 -19.28
N ARG A 186 8.26 -2.71 -19.63
CA ARG A 186 9.65 -2.99 -19.25
C ARG A 186 10.59 -2.65 -20.38
N VAL A 187 11.58 -1.80 -20.09
CA VAL A 187 12.61 -1.40 -21.02
C VAL A 187 13.96 -1.95 -20.52
N ARG A 188 14.57 -2.81 -21.30
CA ARG A 188 15.89 -3.41 -21.02
C ARG A 188 16.91 -2.82 -21.99
N GLY A 189 17.74 -1.89 -21.53
CA GLY A 189 18.80 -1.31 -22.34
C GLY A 189 19.85 -2.35 -22.75
N ASN A 190 20.21 -2.38 -24.03
CA ASN A 190 21.30 -3.19 -24.55
C ASN A 190 22.60 -2.39 -24.46
N ALA A 191 23.47 -2.77 -23.53
CA ALA A 191 24.72 -2.06 -23.26
C ALA A 191 25.65 -2.00 -24.49
N GLN A 192 25.69 -3.04 -25.33
CA GLN A 192 26.54 -3.08 -26.53
C GLN A 192 25.98 -2.12 -27.61
N ALA A 193 24.66 -2.14 -27.83
CA ALA A 193 24.02 -1.24 -28.79
C ALA A 193 24.17 0.22 -28.36
N LEU A 194 23.96 0.52 -27.08
CA LEU A 194 24.15 1.86 -26.52
C LEU A 194 25.60 2.34 -26.68
N ALA A 195 26.58 1.52 -26.31
CA ALA A 195 28.00 1.85 -26.48
C ALA A 195 28.36 2.10 -27.97
N GLY A 196 27.86 1.27 -28.88
CA GLY A 196 28.05 1.44 -30.32
C GLY A 196 27.45 2.75 -30.89
N MET A 197 26.40 3.24 -30.23
CA MET A 197 25.77 4.53 -30.58
C MET A 197 26.36 5.70 -29.78
N GLY A 198 27.24 5.47 -28.80
CA GLY A 198 27.78 6.50 -27.91
C GLY A 198 26.74 7.06 -26.95
N LEU A 199 25.73 6.26 -26.57
CA LEU A 199 24.63 6.64 -25.68
C LEU A 199 24.78 5.95 -24.31
N GLY A 200 24.36 6.62 -23.25
CA GLY A 200 24.22 6.06 -21.92
C GLY A 200 22.77 5.64 -21.61
N LEU A 201 22.56 4.97 -20.47
CA LEU A 201 21.22 4.64 -19.99
C LEU A 201 20.40 5.88 -19.61
N ASP A 202 21.06 6.96 -19.25
CA ASP A 202 20.47 8.27 -18.99
C ASP A 202 19.73 8.84 -20.19
N ALA A 203 20.22 8.59 -21.41
CA ALA A 203 19.54 8.99 -22.65
C ALA A 203 18.17 8.29 -22.78
N ILE A 204 18.09 6.98 -22.45
CA ILE A 204 16.84 6.24 -22.45
C ILE A 204 15.89 6.81 -21.40
N SER A 205 16.37 7.01 -20.16
CA SER A 205 15.56 7.53 -19.06
C SER A 205 14.98 8.91 -19.38
N SER A 206 15.82 9.79 -19.93
CA SER A 206 15.42 11.15 -20.34
C SER A 206 14.37 11.12 -21.47
N ALA A 207 14.57 10.27 -22.48
CA ALA A 207 13.62 10.13 -23.57
C ALA A 207 12.25 9.60 -23.10
N ILE A 208 12.23 8.59 -22.20
CA ILE A 208 11.00 8.06 -21.63
C ILE A 208 10.28 9.12 -20.81
N SER A 209 10.99 9.86 -19.97
CA SER A 209 10.42 10.92 -19.15
C SER A 209 9.84 12.06 -20.00
N ALA A 210 10.54 12.45 -21.08
CA ALA A 210 10.06 13.46 -22.00
C ALA A 210 8.87 12.99 -22.84
N GLY A 211 8.86 11.72 -23.25
CA GLY A 211 7.76 11.13 -24.03
C GLY A 211 6.47 10.92 -23.24
N ASN A 212 6.53 10.92 -21.91
CA ASN A 212 5.38 10.77 -21.02
C ASN A 212 5.00 12.05 -20.26
N ALA A 213 5.55 13.20 -20.64
CA ALA A 213 5.23 14.47 -20.02
C ALA A 213 3.76 14.86 -20.30
N SER A 214 2.92 14.74 -19.27
CA SER A 214 1.54 15.23 -19.31
C SER A 214 1.51 16.67 -18.82
N GLY A 215 1.20 17.61 -19.69
CA GLY A 215 1.15 19.03 -19.36
C GLY A 215 0.05 19.77 -20.09
N ALA A 216 -0.35 20.92 -19.56
CA ALA A 216 -1.29 21.81 -20.23
C ALA A 216 -0.65 22.32 -21.54
N LYS A 217 -1.31 22.10 -22.66
CA LYS A 217 -0.85 22.54 -24.00
C LYS A 217 -1.35 23.94 -24.39
N GLY A 218 -2.23 24.52 -23.54
CA GLY A 218 -2.84 25.82 -23.80
C GLY A 218 -4.12 25.76 -24.62
N SER A 219 -4.55 26.93 -25.09
CA SER A 219 -5.75 27.08 -25.90
C SER A 219 -5.52 28.09 -27.01
N PHE A 220 -6.30 27.99 -28.08
CA PHE A 220 -6.44 29.04 -29.06
C PHE A 220 -7.69 29.88 -28.74
N ASP A 221 -7.48 31.10 -28.32
CA ASP A 221 -8.55 32.00 -27.97
C ASP A 221 -8.90 32.90 -29.17
N GLY A 222 -10.07 32.68 -29.73
CA GLY A 222 -10.66 33.55 -30.77
C GLY A 222 -11.66 34.52 -30.13
N PRO A 223 -12.14 35.52 -30.91
CA PRO A 223 -13.02 36.57 -30.39
C PRO A 223 -14.37 36.06 -29.88
N ALA A 224 -14.79 34.84 -30.23
CA ALA A 224 -16.08 34.27 -29.84
C ALA A 224 -15.98 32.81 -29.32
N ARG A 225 -14.83 32.14 -29.46
CA ARG A 225 -14.64 30.76 -29.07
C ARG A 225 -13.20 30.49 -28.63
N SER A 226 -13.04 29.70 -27.57
CA SER A 226 -11.74 29.15 -27.17
C SER A 226 -11.69 27.65 -27.51
N TYR A 227 -10.58 27.21 -28.08
CA TYR A 227 -10.31 25.81 -28.40
C TYR A 227 -9.15 25.32 -27.55
N THR A 228 -9.42 24.44 -26.63
CA THR A 228 -8.37 23.79 -25.83
C THR A 228 -7.59 22.81 -26.70
N ILE A 229 -6.27 22.89 -26.66
CA ILE A 229 -5.40 21.93 -27.35
C ILE A 229 -5.34 20.67 -26.47
N ASN A 230 -5.94 19.58 -26.96
CA ASN A 230 -5.88 18.26 -26.35
C ASN A 230 -4.97 17.38 -27.20
N ALA A 231 -3.79 17.05 -26.67
CA ALA A 231 -2.92 16.03 -27.24
C ALA A 231 -2.79 14.89 -26.21
N ASN A 232 -3.08 13.66 -26.64
CA ASN A 232 -2.80 12.47 -25.84
C ASN A 232 -1.37 12.01 -26.14
N ASP A 233 -0.42 12.48 -25.33
CA ASP A 233 1.01 12.22 -25.51
C ASP A 233 1.49 11.05 -24.60
N GLN A 234 0.60 10.38 -23.90
CA GLN A 234 0.99 9.28 -23.00
C GLN A 234 1.17 7.99 -23.79
N LEU A 235 2.36 7.42 -23.67
CA LEU A 235 2.68 6.10 -24.20
C LEU A 235 2.14 5.03 -23.21
N VAL A 236 1.27 4.14 -23.68
CA VAL A 236 0.57 3.17 -22.82
C VAL A 236 0.93 1.72 -23.12
N SER A 237 1.59 1.44 -24.24
CA SER A 237 1.95 0.09 -24.68
C SER A 237 3.42 -0.03 -25.04
N ALA A 238 3.96 -1.26 -24.99
CA ALA A 238 5.33 -1.50 -25.43
C ALA A 238 5.58 -1.08 -26.88
N ASP A 239 4.56 -1.20 -27.73
CA ASP A 239 4.66 -0.82 -29.15
C ASP A 239 4.85 0.69 -29.32
N ASP A 240 4.14 1.51 -28.54
CA ASP A 240 4.30 2.97 -28.56
C ASP A 240 5.72 3.36 -28.12
N TYR A 241 6.23 2.74 -27.07
CA TYR A 241 7.59 3.01 -26.57
C TYR A 241 8.68 2.58 -27.55
N ARG A 242 8.50 1.52 -28.33
CA ARG A 242 9.49 1.07 -29.32
C ARG A 242 9.83 2.13 -30.36
N GLU A 243 8.87 2.94 -30.73
CA GLU A 243 9.01 3.98 -31.74
C GLU A 243 9.55 5.32 -31.18
N LEU A 244 9.72 5.43 -29.84
CA LEU A 244 10.24 6.60 -29.18
C LEU A 244 11.67 6.91 -29.65
N ILE A 245 11.92 8.16 -30.04
CA ILE A 245 13.25 8.62 -30.46
C ILE A 245 14.07 8.93 -29.21
N VAL A 246 15.17 8.22 -29.01
CA VAL A 246 16.10 8.41 -27.89
C VAL A 246 17.16 9.47 -28.23
N ALA A 247 17.65 9.49 -29.46
CA ALA A 247 18.66 10.44 -29.92
C ALA A 247 18.68 10.58 -31.45
N TYR A 248 19.44 11.54 -31.93
CA TYR A 248 19.78 11.65 -33.36
C TYR A 248 21.28 11.41 -33.54
N LYS A 249 21.65 10.54 -34.49
CA LYS A 249 23.05 10.30 -34.86
C LYS A 249 23.22 10.47 -36.36
N ASN A 250 24.12 11.36 -36.75
CA ASN A 250 24.36 11.70 -38.16
C ASN A 250 23.07 12.08 -38.95
N GLY A 251 22.13 12.75 -38.27
CA GLY A 251 20.84 13.14 -38.86
C GLY A 251 19.78 12.02 -38.87
N ALA A 252 20.11 10.79 -38.51
CA ALA A 252 19.15 9.69 -38.44
C ALA A 252 18.62 9.51 -36.99
N PRO A 253 17.29 9.29 -36.82
CA PRO A 253 16.73 9.02 -35.50
C PRO A 253 17.13 7.63 -35.00
N VAL A 254 17.63 7.58 -33.78
CA VAL A 254 17.86 6.31 -33.02
C VAL A 254 16.61 6.09 -32.16
N ARG A 255 15.91 4.99 -32.40
CA ARG A 255 14.68 4.67 -31.69
C ARG A 255 14.97 3.74 -30.51
N LEU A 256 14.06 3.69 -29.55
CA LEU A 256 14.21 2.88 -28.35
C LEU A 256 14.40 1.39 -28.70
N LYS A 257 13.69 0.89 -29.70
CA LYS A 257 13.86 -0.50 -30.21
C LYS A 257 15.26 -0.82 -30.74
N ASP A 258 16.03 0.18 -31.14
CA ASP A 258 17.39 -0.02 -31.69
C ASP A 258 18.43 -0.20 -30.59
N VAL A 259 18.14 0.26 -29.36
CA VAL A 259 19.06 0.27 -28.22
C VAL A 259 18.51 -0.43 -26.98
N ALA A 260 17.25 -0.90 -27.00
CA ALA A 260 16.61 -1.59 -25.89
C ALA A 260 15.57 -2.59 -26.34
N GLU A 261 15.35 -3.62 -25.52
CA GLU A 261 14.20 -4.52 -25.60
C GLU A 261 13.03 -3.91 -24.82
N VAL A 262 11.87 -3.77 -25.48
CA VAL A 262 10.66 -3.19 -24.89
C VAL A 262 9.56 -4.24 -24.89
N THR A 263 9.04 -4.58 -23.71
CA THR A 263 7.99 -5.60 -23.53
C THR A 263 6.95 -5.15 -22.52
N ASP A 264 5.68 -5.50 -22.76
CA ASP A 264 4.65 -5.41 -21.73
C ASP A 264 4.91 -6.46 -20.66
N GLY A 265 4.79 -6.08 -19.41
CA GLY A 265 5.10 -6.97 -18.30
C GLY A 265 4.56 -6.45 -16.96
N ALA A 266 5.29 -6.77 -15.91
CA ALA A 266 4.99 -6.35 -14.55
C ALA A 266 6.02 -5.36 -14.02
N GLU A 267 5.57 -4.41 -13.19
CA GLU A 267 6.44 -3.47 -12.46
C GLU A 267 7.49 -4.25 -11.62
N ASN A 268 7.04 -5.30 -10.94
CA ASN A 268 7.89 -6.19 -10.19
C ASN A 268 7.50 -7.64 -10.47
N ASP A 269 8.40 -8.39 -11.10
CA ASP A 269 8.22 -9.81 -11.46
C ASP A 269 8.62 -10.79 -10.34
N ARG A 270 9.12 -10.27 -9.21
CA ARG A 270 9.53 -11.07 -8.04
C ARG A 270 8.45 -11.20 -6.98
N LEU A 271 7.30 -10.56 -7.19
CA LEU A 271 6.15 -10.69 -6.30
C LEU A 271 5.35 -11.94 -6.67
N GLY A 272 4.99 -12.73 -5.66
CA GLY A 272 4.13 -13.89 -5.79
C GLY A 272 3.41 -14.18 -4.48
N ALA A 273 2.23 -14.75 -4.57
CA ALA A 273 1.52 -15.32 -3.44
C ALA A 273 0.93 -16.67 -3.83
N TRP A 274 0.97 -17.59 -2.90
CA TRP A 274 0.41 -18.92 -3.06
C TRP A 274 -0.60 -19.16 -1.95
N ALA A 275 -1.79 -19.62 -2.30
CA ALA A 275 -2.79 -20.09 -1.36
C ALA A 275 -3.04 -21.58 -1.61
N ALA A 276 -2.89 -22.39 -0.57
CA ALA A 276 -3.34 -23.79 -0.58
C ALA A 276 -4.82 -23.79 -0.14
N ILE A 277 -5.71 -24.32 -0.97
CA ILE A 277 -7.09 -24.63 -0.60
C ILE A 277 -7.04 -26.01 0.06
N GLN A 278 -7.30 -26.07 1.36
CA GLN A 278 -7.51 -27.30 2.10
C GLN A 278 -8.97 -27.72 2.01
#